data_1450d9cd43aa3b0b23dc3b4d3dd1e88c
#
_entry.id   1450d9cd43aa3b0b23dc3b4d3dd1e88c
#
_cell.length_a   1.000
_cell.length_b   1.000
_cell.length_c   1.000
_cell.angle_alpha   90.00
_cell.angle_beta   90.00
_cell.angle_gamma   90.00
#
_symmetry.space_group_name_H-M   'P 1'
#
loop_
_entity.id
_entity.type
_entity.pdbx_description
1 polymer ?
#
loop_
_entity_poly.entity_id
_entity_poly.type
_entity_poly.pdbx_seq_one_letter_code
_entity_poly.pdbx_strand_id
1 'polypeptide(L)'
;YYFGKMTMYPDYNREARDLIQHFLFKHFEDKEGLVTPMEPLKIETDRNYMDSILNEDDFKEDYKLLNAAVRKHGVNIPPLVNAYMSLSPTMKMFGGGINHEFSEAEETCIMIDFDEINQDKLERHVDSFINEKMSLMKKRFPIFAENMGGKLKEMIMQKREVIQARRAANISRRKARRAKRKNRQ
;
A
#
# COMPACT_ATOMS: atom_id res chain seq x y z
N TYR A 1 5.03 -8.64 7.53
CA TYR A 1 5.16 -7.31 6.92
C TYR A 1 5.83 -7.41 5.56
N TYR A 2 5.40 -6.56 4.65
CA TYR A 2 6.04 -6.35 3.35
C TYR A 2 6.65 -4.95 3.32
N PHE A 3 7.93 -4.88 3.01
CA PHE A 3 8.63 -3.62 2.76
C PHE A 3 8.84 -3.46 1.27
N GLY A 4 8.54 -2.30 0.75
CA GLY A 4 8.66 -2.00 -0.67
C GLY A 4 9.19 -0.60 -0.90
N LYS A 5 9.58 -0.37 -2.16
CA LYS A 5 10.00 0.94 -2.64
C LYS A 5 9.15 1.35 -3.83
N MET A 6 8.72 2.59 -3.85
CA MET A 6 8.11 3.23 -5.01
C MET A 6 9.17 4.10 -5.65
N THR A 7 9.46 3.85 -6.91
CA THR A 7 10.52 4.55 -7.64
C THR A 7 9.91 5.52 -8.65
N MET A 8 10.41 6.74 -8.65
CA MET A 8 10.17 7.75 -9.69
C MET A 8 11.51 8.23 -10.25
N TYR A 9 11.60 8.30 -11.57
CA TYR A 9 12.84 8.71 -12.24
C TYR A 9 12.94 10.25 -12.34
N PRO A 10 14.17 10.80 -12.47
CA PRO A 10 14.39 12.24 -12.48
C PRO A 10 13.71 13.00 -13.63
N ASP A 11 13.39 12.32 -14.72
CA ASP A 11 12.68 12.87 -15.89
C ASP A 11 11.17 12.99 -15.67
N TYR A 12 10.66 12.46 -14.56
CA TYR A 12 9.26 12.62 -14.20
C TYR A 12 8.95 14.07 -13.82
N ASN A 13 7.81 14.60 -14.25
CA ASN A 13 7.43 15.98 -13.95
C ASN A 13 7.49 16.25 -12.44
N ARG A 14 8.24 17.28 -12.04
CA ARG A 14 8.57 17.56 -10.64
C ARG A 14 7.35 17.95 -9.80
N GLU A 15 6.49 18.80 -10.33
CA GLU A 15 5.28 19.20 -9.61
C GLU A 15 4.31 18.02 -9.45
N ALA A 16 4.14 17.20 -10.48
CA ALA A 16 3.35 15.98 -10.39
C ALA A 16 3.93 15.00 -9.37
N ARG A 17 5.27 14.88 -9.30
CA ARG A 17 5.96 14.09 -8.28
C ARG A 17 5.67 14.61 -6.87
N ASP A 18 5.81 15.90 -6.66
CA ASP A 18 5.61 16.53 -5.36
C ASP A 18 4.15 16.38 -4.88
N LEU A 19 3.18 16.50 -5.79
CA LEU A 19 1.77 16.23 -5.51
C LEU A 19 1.54 14.77 -5.08
N ILE A 20 2.18 13.80 -5.75
CA ILE A 20 2.10 12.39 -5.37
C ILE A 20 2.70 12.18 -3.98
N GLN A 21 3.87 12.73 -3.70
CA GLN A 21 4.53 12.63 -2.39
C GLN A 21 3.68 13.25 -1.30
N HIS A 22 3.12 14.44 -1.55
CA HIS A 22 2.24 15.13 -0.61
C HIS A 22 0.97 14.31 -0.29
N PHE A 23 0.34 13.73 -1.31
CA PHE A 23 -0.80 12.83 -1.13
C PHE A 23 -0.45 11.60 -0.30
N LEU A 24 0.70 10.98 -0.58
CA LEU A 24 1.17 9.82 0.18
C LEU A 24 1.44 10.16 1.65
N PHE A 25 2.05 11.30 1.93
CA PHE A 25 2.23 11.79 3.29
C PHE A 25 0.90 12.02 3.99
N LYS A 26 -0.03 12.70 3.35
CA LYS A 26 -1.34 13.02 3.92
C LYS A 26 -2.11 11.77 4.36
N HIS A 27 -2.11 10.73 3.53
CA HIS A 27 -2.95 9.55 3.75
C HIS A 27 -2.23 8.37 4.42
N PHE A 28 -0.90 8.26 4.27
CA PHE A 28 -0.13 7.08 4.66
C PHE A 28 1.09 7.36 5.54
N GLU A 29 1.29 8.60 5.98
CA GLU A 29 2.42 8.93 6.85
C GLU A 29 2.54 7.98 8.05
N ASP A 30 3.76 7.48 8.30
CA ASP A 30 4.08 6.75 9.51
C ASP A 30 4.14 7.66 10.72
N LYS A 31 3.05 7.74 11.47
CA LYS A 31 2.94 8.56 12.68
C LYS A 31 3.70 7.98 13.88
N GLU A 32 4.26 6.78 13.75
CA GLU A 32 5.03 6.12 14.80
C GLU A 32 6.53 6.42 14.69
N GLY A 33 6.97 6.97 13.55
CA GLY A 33 8.38 7.31 13.32
C GLY A 33 9.28 6.08 13.27
N LEU A 34 8.80 4.96 12.72
CA LEU A 34 9.53 3.69 12.70
C LEU A 34 10.79 3.75 11.83
N VAL A 35 10.73 4.51 10.74
CA VAL A 35 11.84 4.69 9.80
C VAL A 35 11.88 6.15 9.35
N THR A 36 13.09 6.70 9.27
CA THR A 36 13.32 8.04 8.76
C THR A 36 14.47 8.00 7.74
N PRO A 37 14.31 8.58 6.55
CA PRO A 37 15.39 8.66 5.59
C PRO A 37 16.52 9.56 6.14
N MET A 38 17.78 9.15 5.95
CA MET A 38 18.94 9.97 6.34
C MET A 38 19.01 11.27 5.52
N GLU A 39 18.73 11.17 4.24
CA GLU A 39 18.67 12.28 3.31
C GLU A 39 17.29 12.32 2.66
N PRO A 40 16.32 13.05 3.28
CA PRO A 40 14.96 13.06 2.79
C PRO A 40 14.84 13.83 1.46
N LEU A 41 13.94 13.35 0.59
CA LEU A 41 13.58 14.03 -0.65
C LEU A 41 13.10 15.45 -0.36
N LYS A 42 13.63 16.41 -1.12
CA LYS A 42 13.16 17.79 -1.08
C LYS A 42 11.90 17.93 -1.91
N ILE A 43 10.86 18.46 -1.28
CA ILE A 43 9.65 18.90 -1.94
C ILE A 43 9.86 20.35 -2.32
N GLU A 44 9.80 20.68 -3.60
CA GLU A 44 10.07 22.02 -4.12
C GLU A 44 8.79 22.82 -4.38
N THR A 45 7.69 22.10 -4.60
CA THR A 45 6.37 22.73 -4.83
C THR A 45 5.81 23.29 -3.53
N ASP A 46 5.22 24.49 -3.61
CA ASP A 46 4.64 25.16 -2.45
C ASP A 46 3.57 24.33 -1.75
N ARG A 47 3.69 24.19 -0.44
CA ARG A 47 2.81 23.35 0.36
C ARG A 47 1.37 23.85 0.34
N ASN A 48 1.14 25.16 0.45
CA ASN A 48 -0.22 25.71 0.48
C ASN A 48 -0.92 25.49 -0.86
N TYR A 49 -0.15 25.54 -1.96
CA TYR A 49 -0.66 25.20 -3.28
C TYR A 49 -1.09 23.72 -3.35
N MET A 50 -0.26 22.80 -2.86
CA MET A 50 -0.60 21.38 -2.84
C MET A 50 -1.80 21.08 -1.92
N ASP A 51 -1.86 21.71 -0.74
CA ASP A 51 -3.00 21.62 0.18
C ASP A 51 -4.29 22.19 -0.45
N SER A 52 -4.21 23.21 -1.30
CA SER A 52 -5.37 23.75 -2.01
C SER A 52 -5.93 22.81 -3.07
N ILE A 53 -5.09 21.95 -3.63
CA ILE A 53 -5.49 20.91 -4.61
C ILE A 53 -6.02 19.68 -3.89
N LEU A 54 -5.28 19.20 -2.89
CA LEU A 54 -5.56 17.99 -2.13
C LEU A 54 -6.25 18.36 -0.81
N ASN A 55 -7.49 18.81 -0.90
CA ASN A 55 -8.23 19.42 0.20
C ASN A 55 -9.31 18.55 0.81
N GLU A 56 -9.49 17.31 0.32
CA GLU A 56 -10.48 16.37 0.82
C GLU A 56 -9.89 15.45 1.89
N ASP A 57 -10.68 15.13 2.92
CA ASP A 57 -10.28 14.17 3.95
C ASP A 57 -10.51 12.71 3.53
N ASP A 58 -11.41 12.50 2.58
CA ASP A 58 -11.67 11.17 2.02
C ASP A 58 -10.62 10.80 0.97
N PHE A 59 -10.00 9.64 1.17
CA PHE A 59 -8.96 9.13 0.27
C PHE A 59 -9.40 9.06 -1.19
N LYS A 60 -10.64 8.64 -1.46
CA LYS A 60 -11.10 8.41 -2.85
C LYS A 60 -11.34 9.72 -3.57
N GLU A 61 -11.90 10.70 -2.88
CA GLU A 61 -12.15 12.03 -3.45
C GLU A 61 -10.81 12.74 -3.67
N ASP A 62 -9.95 12.73 -2.68
CA ASP A 62 -8.61 13.33 -2.78
C ASP A 62 -7.75 12.66 -3.87
N TYR A 63 -7.89 11.33 -4.06
CA TYR A 63 -7.23 10.61 -5.15
C TYR A 63 -7.73 11.05 -6.55
N LYS A 64 -9.01 11.39 -6.69
CA LYS A 64 -9.55 11.93 -7.95
C LYS A 64 -8.91 13.28 -8.27
N LEU A 65 -8.76 14.15 -7.24
CA LEU A 65 -8.11 15.45 -7.38
C LEU A 65 -6.64 15.29 -7.75
N LEU A 66 -5.91 14.40 -7.06
CA LEU A 66 -4.53 14.06 -7.41
C LEU A 66 -4.41 13.62 -8.86
N ASN A 67 -5.22 12.66 -9.29
CA ASN A 67 -5.16 12.13 -10.65
C ASN A 67 -5.45 13.21 -11.71
N ALA A 68 -6.42 14.08 -11.45
CA ALA A 68 -6.70 15.22 -12.32
C ALA A 68 -5.55 16.21 -12.39
N ALA A 69 -4.92 16.53 -11.25
CA ALA A 69 -3.80 17.45 -11.19
C ALA A 69 -2.55 16.89 -11.90
N VAL A 70 -2.18 15.63 -11.63
CA VAL A 70 -1.04 14.96 -12.27
C VAL A 70 -1.20 14.92 -13.78
N ARG A 71 -2.41 14.64 -14.29
CA ARG A 71 -2.69 14.60 -15.72
C ARG A 71 -2.56 15.95 -16.42
N LYS A 72 -2.76 17.07 -15.73
CA LYS A 72 -2.53 18.41 -16.29
C LYS A 72 -1.07 18.62 -16.69
N HIS A 73 -0.13 17.91 -16.05
CA HIS A 73 1.29 17.91 -16.40
C HIS A 73 1.67 16.94 -17.52
N GLY A 74 0.68 16.31 -18.18
CA GLY A 74 0.91 15.36 -19.28
C GLY A 74 1.44 13.99 -18.84
N VAL A 75 1.43 13.70 -17.54
CA VAL A 75 1.90 12.43 -16.97
C VAL A 75 0.78 11.70 -16.24
N ASN A 76 1.01 10.44 -15.88
CA ASN A 76 0.08 9.64 -15.07
C ASN A 76 0.77 9.20 -13.79
N ILE A 77 -0.01 9.00 -12.73
CA ILE A 77 0.51 8.37 -11.51
C ILE A 77 1.15 7.04 -11.86
N PRO A 78 2.42 6.78 -11.46
CA PRO A 78 3.11 5.54 -11.82
C PRO A 78 2.30 4.31 -11.40
N PRO A 79 2.21 3.27 -12.26
CA PRO A 79 1.40 2.08 -11.97
C PRO A 79 1.74 1.41 -10.65
N LEU A 80 3.03 1.40 -10.27
CA LEU A 80 3.50 0.81 -9.02
C LEU A 80 2.99 1.58 -7.79
N VAL A 81 2.94 2.92 -7.86
CA VAL A 81 2.37 3.77 -6.80
C VAL A 81 0.89 3.42 -6.60
N ASN A 82 0.12 3.36 -7.70
CA ASN A 82 -1.28 2.95 -7.66
C ASN A 82 -1.47 1.54 -7.09
N ALA A 83 -0.62 0.60 -7.48
CA ALA A 83 -0.67 -0.77 -6.99
C ALA A 83 -0.51 -0.81 -5.46
N TYR A 84 0.49 -0.14 -4.91
CA TYR A 84 0.74 -0.12 -3.47
C TYR A 84 -0.39 0.58 -2.69
N MET A 85 -0.84 1.76 -3.11
CA MET A 85 -1.95 2.46 -2.47
C MET A 85 -3.24 1.63 -2.41
N SER A 86 -3.45 0.77 -3.42
CA SER A 86 -4.62 -0.10 -3.49
C SER A 86 -4.52 -1.39 -2.68
N LEU A 87 -3.32 -1.76 -2.20
CA LEU A 87 -3.12 -3.02 -1.48
C LEU A 87 -3.68 -2.98 -0.07
N SER A 88 -3.44 -1.91 0.67
CA SER A 88 -3.87 -1.80 2.06
C SER A 88 -4.20 -0.36 2.44
N PRO A 89 -5.33 -0.12 3.13
CA PRO A 89 -5.67 1.21 3.63
C PRO A 89 -4.79 1.65 4.81
N THR A 90 -3.95 0.76 5.31
CA THR A 90 -3.06 0.99 6.46
C THR A 90 -1.59 0.90 6.08
N MET A 91 -1.30 0.97 4.78
CA MET A 91 0.06 1.15 4.30
C MET A 91 0.72 2.29 5.07
N LYS A 92 1.98 2.12 5.45
CA LYS A 92 2.79 3.19 6.03
C LYS A 92 3.81 3.66 5.02
N MET A 93 3.94 4.97 4.89
CA MET A 93 4.96 5.64 4.10
C MET A 93 5.98 6.27 5.04
N PHE A 94 7.26 6.00 4.79
CA PHE A 94 8.38 6.45 5.63
C PHE A 94 9.14 7.63 5.05
N GLY A 95 8.68 8.18 3.94
CA GLY A 95 9.40 9.17 3.16
C GLY A 95 10.33 8.54 2.13
N GLY A 96 11.09 9.35 1.46
CA GLY A 96 11.97 8.92 0.38
C GLY A 96 13.33 9.60 0.38
N GLY A 97 14.23 9.07 -0.42
CA GLY A 97 15.57 9.59 -0.68
C GLY A 97 15.96 9.36 -2.13
N ILE A 98 17.11 9.88 -2.52
CA ILE A 98 17.68 9.68 -3.86
C ILE A 98 18.59 8.46 -3.83
N ASN A 99 18.41 7.56 -4.79
CA ASN A 99 19.28 6.43 -5.00
C ASN A 99 20.31 6.78 -6.09
N HIS A 100 21.49 7.26 -5.67
CA HIS A 100 22.56 7.66 -6.57
C HIS A 100 23.15 6.49 -7.37
N GLU A 101 23.03 5.27 -6.85
CA GLU A 101 23.51 4.06 -7.55
C GLU A 101 22.53 3.55 -8.60
N PHE A 102 21.30 4.10 -8.62
CA PHE A 102 20.25 3.70 -9.54
C PHE A 102 19.69 4.92 -10.29
N SER A 103 20.50 5.50 -11.17
CA SER A 103 20.13 6.60 -12.07
C SER A 103 19.51 7.81 -11.37
N GLU A 104 19.97 8.16 -10.18
CA GLU A 104 19.42 9.26 -9.37
C GLU A 104 17.91 9.11 -9.11
N ALA A 105 17.43 7.88 -9.08
CA ALA A 105 16.01 7.61 -8.91
C ALA A 105 15.55 7.99 -7.51
N GLU A 106 14.39 8.59 -7.42
CA GLU A 106 13.74 8.92 -6.16
C GLU A 106 12.95 7.69 -5.66
N GLU A 107 13.33 7.19 -4.51
CA GLU A 107 12.74 6.00 -3.92
C GLU A 107 12.00 6.37 -2.63
N THR A 108 10.73 6.02 -2.57
CA THR A 108 9.88 6.18 -1.38
C THR A 108 9.65 4.84 -0.73
N CYS A 109 10.05 4.70 0.53
CA CYS A 109 9.87 3.47 1.29
C CYS A 109 8.47 3.33 1.87
N ILE A 110 7.93 2.13 1.79
CA ILE A 110 6.62 1.79 2.32
C ILE A 110 6.66 0.48 3.11
N MET A 111 5.69 0.31 4.00
CA MET A 111 5.42 -0.96 4.68
C MET A 111 3.94 -1.30 4.60
N ILE A 112 3.65 -2.56 4.35
CA ILE A 112 2.29 -3.12 4.33
C ILE A 112 2.22 -4.28 5.29
N ASP A 113 1.22 -4.27 6.15
CA ASP A 113 0.89 -5.42 6.99
C ASP A 113 0.08 -6.42 6.15
N PHE A 114 0.56 -7.66 6.06
CA PHE A 114 -0.14 -8.73 5.33
C PHE A 114 -1.56 -8.98 5.85
N ASP A 115 -1.75 -8.84 7.16
CA ASP A 115 -3.06 -9.05 7.77
C ASP A 115 -4.07 -7.95 7.39
N GLU A 116 -3.60 -6.84 6.81
CA GLU A 116 -4.41 -5.68 6.45
C GLU A 116 -4.49 -5.43 4.93
N ILE A 117 -4.01 -6.38 4.11
CA ILE A 117 -4.19 -6.32 2.66
C ILE A 117 -5.68 -6.45 2.31
N ASN A 118 -6.14 -5.66 1.36
CA ASN A 118 -7.50 -5.71 0.88
C ASN A 118 -7.86 -7.10 0.37
N GLN A 119 -9.02 -7.63 0.79
CA GLN A 119 -9.42 -9.00 0.53
C GLN A 119 -9.53 -9.32 -0.97
N ASP A 120 -10.05 -8.40 -1.77
CA ASP A 120 -10.15 -8.53 -3.23
C ASP A 120 -8.78 -8.71 -3.91
N LYS A 121 -7.74 -8.04 -3.37
CA LYS A 121 -6.36 -8.17 -3.86
C LYS A 121 -5.77 -9.52 -3.45
N LEU A 122 -6.02 -9.94 -2.22
CA LEU A 122 -5.57 -11.23 -1.72
C LEU A 122 -6.16 -12.37 -2.55
N GLU A 123 -7.47 -12.33 -2.80
CA GLU A 123 -8.18 -13.33 -3.61
C GLU A 123 -7.66 -13.36 -5.06
N ARG A 124 -7.49 -12.20 -5.66
CA ARG A 124 -7.01 -12.11 -7.04
C ARG A 124 -5.60 -12.65 -7.22
N HIS A 125 -4.67 -12.32 -6.34
CA HIS A 125 -3.24 -12.59 -6.55
C HIS A 125 -2.75 -13.85 -5.83
N VAL A 126 -3.26 -14.13 -4.65
CA VAL A 126 -2.81 -15.28 -3.85
C VAL A 126 -3.64 -16.52 -4.16
N ASP A 127 -4.96 -16.39 -4.15
CA ASP A 127 -5.84 -17.54 -4.33
C ASP A 127 -5.79 -18.08 -5.76
N SER A 128 -5.73 -17.20 -6.76
CA SER A 128 -5.57 -17.62 -8.16
C SER A 128 -4.27 -18.37 -8.37
N PHE A 129 -3.16 -17.89 -7.80
CA PHE A 129 -1.86 -18.56 -7.85
C PHE A 129 -1.88 -19.92 -7.15
N ILE A 130 -2.45 -19.99 -5.94
CA ILE A 130 -2.57 -21.27 -5.21
C ILE A 130 -3.42 -22.26 -6.01
N ASN A 131 -4.56 -21.83 -6.56
CA ASN A 131 -5.43 -22.70 -7.35
C ASN A 131 -4.76 -23.19 -8.63
N GLU A 132 -4.00 -22.34 -9.31
CA GLU A 132 -3.20 -22.73 -10.48
C GLU A 132 -2.15 -23.79 -10.11
N LYS A 133 -1.36 -23.55 -9.06
CA LYS A 133 -0.34 -24.49 -8.58
C LYS A 133 -0.95 -25.82 -8.14
N MET A 134 -2.08 -25.78 -7.44
CA MET A 134 -2.80 -27.00 -7.06
C MET A 134 -3.34 -27.77 -8.28
N SER A 135 -3.81 -27.04 -9.31
CA SER A 135 -4.25 -27.69 -10.56
C SER A 135 -3.10 -28.39 -11.27
N LEU A 136 -1.93 -27.76 -11.36
CA LEU A 136 -0.72 -28.34 -11.92
C LEU A 136 -0.25 -29.57 -11.12
N MET A 137 -0.27 -29.50 -9.79
CA MET A 137 0.06 -30.63 -8.92
C MET A 137 -0.90 -31.82 -9.11
N LYS A 138 -2.20 -31.54 -9.21
CA LYS A 138 -3.20 -32.60 -9.50
C LYS A 138 -2.93 -33.30 -10.82
N LYS A 139 -2.54 -32.57 -11.86
CA LYS A 139 -2.20 -33.16 -13.16
C LYS A 139 -0.94 -34.00 -13.11
N ARG A 140 0.07 -33.54 -12.35
CA ARG A 140 1.40 -34.19 -12.32
C ARG A 140 1.49 -35.32 -11.29
N PHE A 141 0.76 -35.23 -10.19
CA PHE A 141 0.80 -36.19 -9.07
C PHE A 141 -0.61 -36.41 -8.49
N PRO A 142 -1.51 -37.10 -9.20
CA PRO A 142 -2.92 -37.23 -8.81
C PRO A 142 -3.13 -37.83 -7.42
N ILE A 143 -2.46 -38.94 -7.11
CA ILE A 143 -2.59 -39.65 -5.81
C ILE A 143 -2.07 -38.81 -4.65
N PHE A 144 -0.96 -38.09 -4.84
CA PHE A 144 -0.41 -37.21 -3.83
C PHE A 144 -1.30 -35.95 -3.61
N ALA A 145 -1.88 -35.44 -4.67
CA ALA A 145 -2.76 -34.27 -4.61
C ALA A 145 -4.11 -34.58 -3.95
N GLU A 146 -4.65 -35.81 -4.09
CA GLU A 146 -5.85 -36.24 -3.35
C GLU A 146 -5.61 -36.26 -1.84
N ASN A 147 -4.48 -36.82 -1.41
CA ASN A 147 -4.14 -36.93 0.01
C ASN A 147 -3.73 -35.59 0.66
N MET A 148 -3.07 -34.75 -0.08
CA MET A 148 -2.60 -33.42 0.42
C MET A 148 -3.59 -32.29 0.18
N GLY A 149 -4.43 -32.39 -0.85
CA GLY A 149 -5.34 -31.31 -1.25
C GLY A 149 -6.36 -30.96 -0.16
N GLY A 150 -6.84 -31.97 0.58
CA GLY A 150 -7.72 -31.78 1.72
C GLY A 150 -7.02 -31.04 2.87
N LYS A 151 -5.89 -31.59 3.32
CA LYS A 151 -5.10 -31.02 4.42
C LYS A 151 -4.61 -29.59 4.12
N LEU A 152 -4.18 -29.34 2.89
CA LEU A 152 -3.72 -28.00 2.50
C LEU A 152 -4.89 -26.99 2.45
N LYS A 153 -6.06 -27.40 1.95
CA LYS A 153 -7.28 -26.56 2.00
C LYS A 153 -7.69 -26.27 3.43
N GLU A 154 -7.73 -27.26 4.30
CA GLU A 154 -8.05 -27.07 5.72
C GLU A 154 -7.05 -26.11 6.40
N MET A 155 -5.76 -26.27 6.14
CA MET A 155 -4.72 -25.41 6.68
C MET A 155 -4.81 -23.96 6.16
N ILE A 156 -5.16 -23.78 4.90
CA ILE A 156 -5.41 -22.44 4.31
C ILE A 156 -6.68 -21.83 4.93
N MET A 157 -7.75 -22.60 5.07
CA MET A 157 -9.00 -22.15 5.68
C MET A 157 -8.78 -21.72 7.15
N GLN A 158 -8.10 -22.55 7.94
CA GLN A 158 -7.76 -22.20 9.34
C GLN A 158 -6.91 -20.93 9.43
N LYS A 159 -5.90 -20.79 8.57
CA LYS A 159 -5.10 -19.55 8.53
C LYS A 159 -5.94 -18.34 8.15
N ARG A 160 -6.86 -18.47 7.21
CA ARG A 160 -7.78 -17.38 6.83
C ARG A 160 -8.68 -16.96 7.98
N GLU A 161 -9.25 -17.91 8.71
CA GLU A 161 -10.08 -17.62 9.89
C GLU A 161 -9.29 -16.88 10.96
N VAL A 162 -8.06 -17.30 11.23
CA VAL A 162 -7.16 -16.63 12.17
C VAL A 162 -6.84 -15.20 11.72
N ILE A 163 -6.54 -15.00 10.44
CA ILE A 163 -6.27 -13.67 9.86
C ILE A 163 -7.51 -12.78 9.96
N GLN A 164 -8.68 -13.29 9.61
CA GLN A 164 -9.95 -12.55 9.71
C GLN A 164 -10.26 -12.17 11.16
N ALA A 165 -10.07 -13.07 12.11
CA ALA A 165 -10.26 -12.79 13.53
C ALA A 165 -9.29 -11.72 14.04
N ARG A 166 -8.02 -11.77 13.64
CA ARG A 166 -7.02 -10.73 13.97
C ARG A 166 -7.40 -9.38 13.37
N ARG A 167 -7.85 -9.34 12.10
CA ARG A 167 -8.33 -8.11 11.44
C ARG A 167 -9.51 -7.50 12.19
N ALA A 168 -10.51 -8.30 12.53
CA ALA A 168 -11.67 -7.84 13.30
C ALA A 168 -11.25 -7.26 14.68
N ALA A 169 -10.33 -7.92 15.37
CA ALA A 169 -9.79 -7.45 16.64
C ALA A 169 -9.02 -6.14 16.49
N ASN A 170 -8.21 -5.99 15.44
CA ASN A 170 -7.45 -4.77 15.17
C ASN A 170 -8.38 -3.59 14.83
N ILE A 171 -9.39 -3.81 13.99
CA ILE A 171 -10.40 -2.79 13.68
C ILE A 171 -11.12 -2.34 14.96
N SER A 172 -11.51 -3.27 15.82
CA SER A 172 -12.16 -2.97 17.09
C SER A 172 -11.26 -2.17 18.03
N ARG A 173 -9.98 -2.53 18.14
CA ARG A 173 -8.97 -1.79 18.92
C ARG A 173 -8.76 -0.37 18.40
N ARG A 174 -8.71 -0.19 17.08
CA ARG A 174 -8.58 1.14 16.44
C ARG A 174 -9.81 2.00 16.69
N LYS A 175 -11.02 1.44 16.55
CA LYS A 175 -12.27 2.15 16.88
C LYS A 175 -12.29 2.58 18.35
N ALA A 176 -11.91 1.70 19.27
CA ALA A 176 -11.84 2.01 20.71
C ALA A 176 -10.80 3.11 21.02
N ARG A 177 -9.62 3.09 20.39
CA ARG A 177 -8.60 4.15 20.53
C ARG A 177 -9.10 5.50 19.99
N ARG A 178 -9.79 5.52 18.82
CA ARG A 178 -10.39 6.75 18.27
C ARG A 178 -11.48 7.32 19.18
N ALA A 179 -12.35 6.47 19.73
CA ALA A 179 -13.37 6.89 20.68
C ALA A 179 -12.78 7.51 21.95
N LYS A 180 -11.73 6.88 22.52
CA LYS A 180 -11.01 7.42 23.69
C LYS A 180 -10.31 8.77 23.43
N ARG A 181 -9.86 9.02 22.20
CA ARG A 181 -9.26 10.32 21.83
C ARG A 181 -10.32 11.41 21.70
N LYS A 182 -11.49 11.11 21.12
CA LYS A 182 -12.62 12.07 21.02
C LYS A 182 -13.16 12.50 22.38
N ASN A 183 -13.14 11.61 23.39
CA ASN A 183 -13.63 11.93 24.72
C ASN A 183 -12.59 12.66 25.62
N ARG A 184 -11.40 12.95 25.09
CA ARG A 184 -10.35 13.73 25.80
C ARG A 184 -10.14 15.15 25.27
N GLN A 185 -10.87 15.50 24.23
CA GLN A 185 -11.01 16.87 23.71
C GLN A 185 -12.34 17.48 24.18
#